data_9d81d9a17ae3b0b83867e0b6d7761649
#
_entry.id   9d81d9a17ae3b0b83867e0b6d7761649
#
_cell.length_a   1.000
_cell.length_b   1.000
_cell.length_c   1.000
_cell.angle_alpha   90.00
_cell.angle_beta   90.00
_cell.angle_gamma   90.00
#
_symmetry.space_group_name_H-M   'P 1'
#
loop_
_entity.id
_entity.type
_entity.pdbx_description
1 polymer ?
#
loop_
_entity_poly.entity_id
_entity_poly.type
_entity_poly.pdbx_seq_one_letter_code
_entity_poly.pdbx_strand_id
1 'polypeptide(L)'
;MEDLAKIPVRVELASEFRYRKPLLDPDGLVIVISQSGETADSLAALRLAKDKGLKTLGIVNVVGSSIAREADNVFYTLAGPEIAVATTKAYSTQLIAAYCLALQFAYVRGEMELSEYERLLSEIETIPEKIKKILEDKERLQWFAAKVANSKDIFFIGRGIDYAVSLEGSLKLKEISYIHSEAYAAGELKHGTISLIEDNILVIGVLTQSELYEKTVSNMVECKSRGAY
;
A
#
# COMPACT_ATOMS: atom_id res chain seq x y z
N MET A 1 4.86 9.59 6.66
CA MET A 1 4.29 10.80 7.29
C MET A 1 4.57 10.84 8.78
N GLU A 2 4.01 9.94 9.58
CA GLU A 2 4.19 9.95 11.04
C GLU A 2 5.65 9.83 11.44
N ASP A 3 6.39 8.92 10.84
CA ASP A 3 7.80 8.66 11.16
C ASP A 3 8.72 9.81 10.73
N LEU A 4 8.61 10.29 9.51
CA LEU A 4 9.51 11.30 8.95
C LEU A 4 9.05 12.74 9.26
N ALA A 5 7.79 13.04 8.98
CA ALA A 5 7.26 14.41 9.08
C ALA A 5 6.61 14.71 10.43
N LYS A 6 6.51 13.73 11.32
CA LYS A 6 5.84 13.86 12.64
C LYS A 6 4.42 14.42 12.55
N ILE A 7 3.70 13.99 11.50
CA ILE A 7 2.30 14.38 11.26
C ILE A 7 1.43 13.16 11.53
N PRO A 8 0.46 13.21 12.47
CA PRO A 8 -0.51 12.14 12.68
C PRO A 8 -1.30 11.87 11.40
N VAL A 9 -1.46 10.60 11.04
CA VAL A 9 -2.19 10.21 9.84
C VAL A 9 -3.28 9.20 10.15
N ARG A 10 -4.46 9.44 9.58
CA ARG A 10 -5.56 8.48 9.58
C ARG A 10 -5.81 8.03 8.15
N VAL A 11 -5.78 6.72 7.93
CA VAL A 11 -6.07 6.12 6.63
C VAL A 11 -7.46 5.49 6.67
N GLU A 12 -8.29 5.83 5.69
CA GLU A 12 -9.68 5.37 5.63
C GLU A 12 -10.08 5.03 4.19
N LEU A 13 -11.02 4.11 4.05
CA LEU A 13 -11.68 3.87 2.77
C LEU A 13 -12.66 5.01 2.48
N ALA A 14 -12.62 5.57 1.29
CA ALA A 14 -13.50 6.66 0.89
C ALA A 14 -14.98 6.27 0.95
N SER A 15 -15.29 5.00 0.62
CA SER A 15 -16.64 4.43 0.74
C SER A 15 -17.19 4.45 2.16
N GLU A 16 -16.34 4.32 3.16
CA GLU A 16 -16.74 4.37 4.57
C GLU A 16 -16.71 5.79 5.13
N PHE A 17 -15.66 6.55 4.77
CA PHE A 17 -15.48 7.93 5.21
C PHE A 17 -16.68 8.82 4.87
N ARG A 18 -17.25 8.69 3.68
CA ARG A 18 -18.36 9.51 3.20
C ARG A 18 -19.67 9.34 3.99
N TYR A 19 -19.87 8.19 4.64
CA TYR A 19 -21.13 7.88 5.34
C TYR A 19 -21.06 8.04 6.85
N ARG A 20 -19.89 8.05 7.42
CA ARG A 20 -19.74 8.33 8.86
C ARG A 20 -19.67 9.83 9.12
N LYS A 21 -19.77 10.22 10.38
CA LYS A 21 -19.58 11.61 10.84
C LYS A 21 -18.16 11.74 11.41
N PRO A 22 -17.14 11.94 10.58
CA PRO A 22 -15.76 11.99 11.07
C PRO A 22 -15.55 13.24 11.92
N LEU A 23 -14.82 13.07 13.01
CA LEU A 23 -14.24 14.18 13.73
C LEU A 23 -12.97 14.57 12.97
N LEU A 24 -13.00 15.74 12.36
CA LEU A 24 -11.93 16.27 11.53
C LEU A 24 -11.26 17.45 12.25
N ASP A 25 -9.93 17.50 12.16
CA ASP A 25 -9.17 18.66 12.64
C ASP A 25 -9.36 19.80 11.63
N PRO A 26 -9.77 21.01 12.05
CA PRO A 26 -9.94 22.16 11.16
C PRO A 26 -8.67 22.54 10.39
N ASP A 27 -7.49 22.27 10.96
CA ASP A 27 -6.18 22.53 10.34
C ASP A 27 -5.66 21.31 9.56
N GLY A 28 -6.48 20.27 9.44
CA GLY A 28 -6.11 19.03 8.75
C GLY A 28 -6.08 19.17 7.24
N LEU A 29 -5.29 18.30 6.61
CA LEU A 29 -5.27 18.09 5.16
C LEU A 29 -5.91 16.74 4.83
N VAL A 30 -6.87 16.74 3.91
CA VAL A 30 -7.42 15.50 3.36
C VAL A 30 -6.75 15.18 2.04
N ILE A 31 -6.07 14.04 2.00
CA ILE A 31 -5.42 13.51 0.80
C ILE A 31 -6.31 12.44 0.20
N VAL A 32 -6.75 12.62 -1.03
CA VAL A 32 -7.58 11.66 -1.76
C VAL A 32 -6.73 10.98 -2.82
N ILE A 33 -6.63 9.66 -2.76
CA ILE A 33 -5.82 8.87 -3.69
C ILE A 33 -6.76 8.10 -4.62
N SER A 34 -6.60 8.29 -5.93
CA SER A 34 -7.38 7.59 -6.95
C SER A 34 -6.58 7.52 -8.25
N GLN A 35 -6.51 6.35 -8.87
CA GLN A 35 -5.83 6.19 -10.15
C GLN A 35 -6.55 7.00 -11.25
N SER A 36 -7.85 6.79 -11.43
CA SER A 36 -8.64 7.46 -12.46
C SER A 36 -9.00 8.91 -12.13
N GLY A 37 -9.07 9.24 -10.82
CA GLY A 37 -9.61 10.51 -10.35
C GLY A 37 -11.12 10.69 -10.60
N GLU A 38 -11.82 9.59 -10.94
CA GLU A 38 -13.28 9.59 -11.24
C GLU A 38 -14.06 8.69 -10.26
N THR A 39 -13.41 8.07 -9.27
CA THR A 39 -14.03 7.17 -8.30
C THR A 39 -15.09 7.93 -7.49
N ALA A 40 -16.34 7.52 -7.58
CA ALA A 40 -17.48 8.24 -7.00
C ALA A 40 -17.34 8.45 -5.47
N ASP A 41 -16.89 7.43 -4.73
CA ASP A 41 -16.69 7.52 -3.28
C ASP A 41 -15.55 8.46 -2.92
N SER A 42 -14.45 8.41 -3.68
CA SER A 42 -13.30 9.30 -3.47
C SER A 42 -13.66 10.76 -3.74
N LEU A 43 -14.45 11.01 -4.78
CA LEU A 43 -14.96 12.34 -5.09
C LEU A 43 -15.93 12.85 -4.02
N ALA A 44 -16.80 11.98 -3.51
CA ALA A 44 -17.70 12.34 -2.41
C ALA A 44 -16.95 12.63 -1.10
N ALA A 45 -15.89 11.87 -0.81
CA ALA A 45 -15.01 12.13 0.35
C ALA A 45 -14.30 13.49 0.20
N LEU A 46 -13.80 13.81 -1.00
CA LEU A 46 -13.21 15.12 -1.31
C LEU A 46 -14.19 16.26 -1.03
N ARG A 47 -15.41 16.15 -1.56
CA ARG A 47 -16.46 17.17 -1.39
C ARG A 47 -16.86 17.33 0.07
N LEU A 48 -17.02 16.22 0.80
CA LEU A 48 -17.29 16.25 2.25
C LEU A 48 -16.19 16.99 3.01
N ALA A 49 -14.92 16.77 2.69
CA ALA A 49 -13.80 17.50 3.29
C ALA A 49 -13.88 19.00 3.00
N LYS A 50 -14.15 19.39 1.75
CA LYS A 50 -14.32 20.79 1.33
C LYS A 50 -15.52 21.45 2.02
N ASP A 51 -16.65 20.77 2.14
CA ASP A 51 -17.84 21.27 2.82
C ASP A 51 -17.58 21.51 4.32
N LYS A 52 -16.60 20.80 4.89
CA LYS A 52 -16.10 21.01 6.26
C LYS A 52 -15.01 22.08 6.37
N GLY A 53 -14.63 22.70 5.26
CA GLY A 53 -13.61 23.76 5.22
C GLY A 53 -12.16 23.28 5.24
N LEU A 54 -11.91 21.96 5.08
CA LEU A 54 -10.55 21.42 5.07
C LEU A 54 -9.87 21.63 3.71
N LYS A 55 -8.55 21.73 3.76
CA LYS A 55 -7.71 21.70 2.56
C LYS A 55 -7.66 20.30 1.99
N THR A 56 -7.57 20.22 0.67
CA THR A 56 -7.59 18.95 -0.05
C THR A 56 -6.43 18.83 -1.03
N LEU A 57 -5.88 17.61 -1.12
CA LEU A 57 -4.88 17.22 -2.10
C LEU A 57 -5.34 15.96 -2.81
N GLY A 58 -5.44 16.01 -4.13
CA GLY A 58 -5.68 14.83 -4.96
C GLY A 58 -4.37 14.20 -5.43
N ILE A 59 -4.16 12.90 -5.16
CA ILE A 59 -3.11 12.12 -5.83
C ILE A 59 -3.79 11.31 -6.92
N VAL A 60 -3.60 11.68 -8.18
CA VAL A 60 -4.30 11.09 -9.31
C VAL A 60 -3.36 10.85 -10.50
N ASN A 61 -3.71 9.89 -11.35
CA ASN A 61 -2.94 9.64 -12.58
C ASN A 61 -3.52 10.37 -13.80
N VAL A 62 -4.85 10.51 -13.86
CA VAL A 62 -5.51 11.11 -15.03
C VAL A 62 -5.59 12.62 -14.89
N VAL A 63 -4.90 13.31 -15.80
CA VAL A 63 -4.92 14.77 -15.88
C VAL A 63 -6.32 15.26 -16.23
N GLY A 64 -6.80 16.29 -15.52
CA GLY A 64 -8.11 16.88 -15.75
C GLY A 64 -9.30 16.03 -15.28
N SER A 65 -9.06 14.98 -14.51
CA SER A 65 -10.12 14.19 -13.85
C SER A 65 -10.94 15.03 -12.87
N SER A 66 -12.09 14.52 -12.45
CA SER A 66 -12.99 15.23 -11.55
C SER A 66 -12.32 15.57 -10.20
N ILE A 67 -11.58 14.64 -9.62
CA ILE A 67 -10.79 14.91 -8.39
C ILE A 67 -9.74 16.00 -8.67
N ALA A 68 -9.05 15.94 -9.81
CA ALA A 68 -8.04 16.92 -10.16
C ALA A 68 -8.62 18.34 -10.34
N ARG A 69 -9.84 18.46 -10.84
CA ARG A 69 -10.52 19.75 -10.99
C ARG A 69 -11.08 20.31 -9.69
N GLU A 70 -11.47 19.43 -8.76
CA GLU A 70 -12.17 19.85 -7.53
C GLU A 70 -11.24 19.98 -6.31
N ALA A 71 -10.10 19.30 -6.28
CA ALA A 71 -9.13 19.41 -5.19
C ALA A 71 -8.45 20.79 -5.18
N ASP A 72 -8.07 21.27 -4.00
CA ASP A 72 -7.33 22.55 -3.88
C ASP A 72 -5.92 22.43 -4.46
N ASN A 73 -5.31 21.26 -4.35
CA ASN A 73 -4.01 20.93 -4.94
C ASN A 73 -4.04 19.53 -5.55
N VAL A 74 -3.17 19.27 -6.50
CA VAL A 74 -3.09 17.99 -7.19
C VAL A 74 -1.65 17.53 -7.33
N PHE A 75 -1.41 16.26 -7.04
CA PHE A 75 -0.18 15.56 -7.37
C PHE A 75 -0.49 14.52 -8.46
N TYR A 76 0.07 14.70 -9.65
CA TYR A 76 -0.08 13.75 -10.73
C TYR A 76 1.00 12.69 -10.70
N THR A 77 0.63 11.40 -10.69
CA THR A 77 1.58 10.29 -10.68
C THR A 77 2.24 10.03 -12.04
N LEU A 78 1.62 10.50 -13.12
CA LEU A 78 2.11 10.42 -14.50
C LEU A 78 2.53 9.00 -14.94
N ALA A 79 1.85 7.98 -14.42
CA ALA A 79 2.13 6.58 -14.72
C ALA A 79 1.73 6.14 -16.14
N GLY A 80 1.16 7.06 -16.92
CA GLY A 80 0.57 6.75 -18.22
C GLY A 80 -0.76 5.97 -18.12
N PRO A 81 -1.33 5.52 -19.25
CA PRO A 81 -2.58 4.78 -19.25
C PRO A 81 -2.46 3.47 -18.49
N GLU A 82 -3.36 3.21 -17.54
CA GLU A 82 -3.50 1.90 -16.88
C GLU A 82 -4.48 1.05 -17.68
N ILE A 83 -4.00 -0.05 -18.24
CA ILE A 83 -4.79 -0.94 -19.08
C ILE A 83 -5.23 -2.18 -18.30
N ALA A 84 -4.43 -2.61 -17.32
CA ALA A 84 -4.74 -3.79 -16.52
C ALA A 84 -5.81 -3.47 -15.44
N VAL A 85 -6.78 -4.37 -15.29
CA VAL A 85 -7.75 -4.31 -14.19
C VAL A 85 -7.03 -4.43 -12.85
N ALA A 86 -6.12 -5.39 -12.73
CA ALA A 86 -5.23 -5.53 -11.58
C ALA A 86 -4.11 -4.48 -11.66
N THR A 87 -4.42 -3.29 -11.25
CA THR A 87 -3.54 -2.11 -11.27
C THR A 87 -2.17 -2.42 -10.63
N THR A 88 -1.11 -2.25 -11.37
CA THR A 88 0.28 -2.51 -10.90
C THR A 88 1.10 -1.22 -10.83
N LYS A 89 1.40 -0.62 -11.99
CA LYS A 89 2.22 0.60 -12.06
C LYS A 89 1.59 1.79 -11.34
N ALA A 90 0.27 1.93 -11.38
CA ALA A 90 -0.40 3.02 -10.70
C ALA A 90 -0.27 2.89 -9.17
N TYR A 91 -0.35 1.69 -8.61
CA TYR A 91 -0.07 1.46 -7.19
C TYR A 91 1.36 1.86 -6.82
N SER A 92 2.36 1.39 -7.58
CA SER A 92 3.77 1.71 -7.33
C SER A 92 4.04 3.21 -7.39
N THR A 93 3.47 3.91 -8.37
CA THR A 93 3.63 5.38 -8.49
C THR A 93 2.88 6.14 -7.39
N GLN A 94 1.76 5.64 -6.88
CA GLN A 94 1.08 6.20 -5.71
C GLN A 94 1.93 6.06 -4.44
N LEU A 95 2.63 4.93 -4.26
CA LEU A 95 3.58 4.77 -3.16
C LEU A 95 4.72 5.79 -3.27
N ILE A 96 5.30 5.97 -4.46
CA ILE A 96 6.33 6.99 -4.69
C ILE A 96 5.81 8.40 -4.39
N ALA A 97 4.59 8.73 -4.82
CA ALA A 97 3.97 10.01 -4.49
C ALA A 97 3.84 10.20 -2.96
N ALA A 98 3.44 9.16 -2.23
CA ALA A 98 3.33 9.20 -0.78
C ALA A 98 4.70 9.39 -0.10
N TYR A 99 5.76 8.73 -0.61
CA TYR A 99 7.13 8.94 -0.13
C TYR A 99 7.61 10.37 -0.40
N CYS A 100 7.45 10.87 -1.63
CA CYS A 100 7.84 12.25 -1.97
C CYS A 100 7.14 13.28 -1.08
N LEU A 101 5.83 13.10 -0.82
CA LEU A 101 5.09 13.97 0.08
C LEU A 101 5.58 13.88 1.52
N ALA A 102 5.89 12.68 2.00
CA ALA A 102 6.42 12.49 3.37
C ALA A 102 7.77 13.17 3.54
N LEU A 103 8.66 13.05 2.56
CA LEU A 103 9.97 13.71 2.55
C LEU A 103 9.81 15.23 2.49
N GLN A 104 8.98 15.72 1.57
CA GLN A 104 8.75 17.16 1.41
C GLN A 104 8.16 17.78 2.69
N PHE A 105 7.19 17.13 3.32
CA PHE A 105 6.62 17.62 4.57
C PHE A 105 7.63 17.57 5.71
N ALA A 106 8.46 16.52 5.81
CA ALA A 106 9.51 16.43 6.82
C ALA A 106 10.52 17.58 6.66
N TYR A 107 10.97 17.83 5.43
CA TYR A 107 11.92 18.91 5.14
C TYR A 107 11.34 20.29 5.45
N VAL A 108 10.14 20.60 4.95
CA VAL A 108 9.51 21.92 5.16
C VAL A 108 9.19 22.19 6.63
N ARG A 109 8.92 21.16 7.41
CA ARG A 109 8.68 21.28 8.85
C ARG A 109 9.96 21.36 9.69
N GLY A 110 11.13 21.20 9.08
CA GLY A 110 12.41 21.18 9.79
C GLY A 110 12.67 19.90 10.58
N GLU A 111 11.94 18.81 10.26
CA GLU A 111 12.13 17.47 10.85
C GLU A 111 13.22 16.66 10.10
N MET A 112 13.75 17.21 9.02
CA MET A 112 14.76 16.55 8.18
C MET A 112 15.72 17.59 7.61
N GLU A 113 17.02 17.31 7.71
CA GLU A 113 18.07 18.12 7.10
C GLU A 113 18.11 17.96 5.58
N LEU A 114 18.54 19.01 4.86
CA LEU A 114 18.62 19.01 3.40
C LEU A 114 19.42 17.83 2.84
N SER A 115 20.55 17.51 3.44
CA SER A 115 21.41 16.41 3.00
C SER A 115 20.72 15.04 3.06
N GLU A 116 19.92 14.80 4.08
CA GLU A 116 19.15 13.57 4.22
C GLU A 116 17.95 13.54 3.24
N TYR A 117 17.30 14.67 3.05
CA TYR A 117 16.25 14.83 2.05
C TYR A 117 16.76 14.50 0.64
N GLU A 118 17.88 15.09 0.23
CA GLU A 118 18.50 14.82 -1.08
C GLU A 118 18.97 13.37 -1.22
N ARG A 119 19.54 12.79 -0.16
CA ARG A 119 19.95 11.38 -0.14
C ARG A 119 18.76 10.44 -0.39
N LEU A 120 17.64 10.66 0.31
CA LEU A 120 16.45 9.82 0.16
C LEU A 120 15.77 10.00 -1.18
N LEU A 121 15.75 11.21 -1.76
CA LEU A 121 15.28 11.42 -3.13
C LEU A 121 16.14 10.65 -4.14
N SER A 122 17.47 10.71 -3.99
CA SER A 122 18.39 9.95 -4.85
C SER A 122 18.17 8.44 -4.74
N GLU A 123 17.84 7.92 -3.55
CA GLU A 123 17.46 6.52 -3.38
C GLU A 123 16.16 6.17 -4.14
N ILE A 124 15.17 7.06 -4.12
CA ILE A 124 13.93 6.87 -4.90
C ILE A 124 14.22 6.79 -6.39
N GLU A 125 15.13 7.62 -6.91
CA GLU A 125 15.53 7.60 -8.33
C GLU A 125 16.17 6.27 -8.75
N THR A 126 16.73 5.50 -7.82
CA THR A 126 17.31 4.17 -8.12
C THR A 126 16.28 3.03 -8.20
N ILE A 127 15.04 3.26 -7.75
CA ILE A 127 14.00 2.21 -7.67
C ILE A 127 13.70 1.56 -9.03
N PRO A 128 13.59 2.29 -10.16
CA PRO A 128 13.30 1.67 -11.45
C PRO A 128 14.32 0.58 -11.83
N GLU A 129 15.61 0.84 -11.63
CA GLU A 129 16.67 -0.13 -11.94
C GLU A 129 16.66 -1.33 -10.97
N LYS A 130 16.32 -1.10 -9.69
CA LYS A 130 16.14 -2.18 -8.72
C LYS A 130 14.96 -3.08 -9.09
N ILE A 131 13.83 -2.50 -9.52
CA ILE A 131 12.66 -3.25 -10.00
C ILE A 131 13.01 -4.05 -11.26
N LYS A 132 13.68 -3.43 -12.22
CA LYS A 132 14.13 -4.10 -13.44
C LYS A 132 14.96 -5.35 -13.15
N LYS A 133 15.92 -5.23 -12.22
CA LYS A 133 16.75 -6.36 -11.79
C LYS A 133 15.92 -7.50 -11.16
N ILE A 134 14.91 -7.15 -10.34
CA ILE A 134 14.02 -8.16 -9.72
C ILE A 134 13.21 -8.88 -10.80
N LEU A 135 12.74 -8.15 -11.81
CA LEU A 135 11.95 -8.73 -12.91
C LEU A 135 12.75 -9.63 -13.87
N GLU A 136 14.06 -9.66 -13.77
CA GLU A 136 14.90 -10.60 -14.52
C GLU A 136 14.77 -12.06 -14.02
N ASP A 137 14.41 -12.28 -12.75
CA ASP A 137 14.24 -13.62 -12.13
C ASP A 137 12.86 -14.25 -12.39
N LYS A 138 12.43 -14.24 -13.66
CA LYS A 138 11.10 -14.74 -14.06
C LYS A 138 10.96 -16.24 -13.90
N GLU A 139 11.99 -17.00 -14.24
CA GLU A 139 11.96 -18.46 -14.24
C GLU A 139 11.70 -19.03 -12.86
N ARG A 140 12.34 -18.48 -11.84
CA ARG A 140 12.14 -18.86 -10.44
C ARG A 140 10.70 -18.56 -9.98
N LEU A 141 10.17 -17.39 -10.33
CA LEU A 141 8.80 -17.01 -9.99
C LEU A 141 7.79 -17.90 -10.72
N GLN A 142 8.01 -18.22 -11.99
CA GLN A 142 7.15 -19.12 -12.75
C GLN A 142 7.16 -20.54 -12.18
N TRP A 143 8.32 -21.06 -11.80
CA TRP A 143 8.45 -22.37 -11.17
C TRP A 143 7.67 -22.42 -9.85
N PHE A 144 7.80 -21.39 -9.02
CA PHE A 144 7.04 -21.28 -7.77
C PHE A 144 5.54 -21.19 -8.03
N ALA A 145 5.12 -20.32 -8.93
CA ALA A 145 3.73 -20.14 -9.29
C ALA A 145 3.09 -21.45 -9.80
N ALA A 146 3.82 -22.22 -10.62
CA ALA A 146 3.36 -23.53 -11.11
C ALA A 146 3.09 -24.53 -9.97
N LYS A 147 3.88 -24.51 -8.91
CA LYS A 147 3.66 -25.38 -7.73
C LYS A 147 2.38 -25.07 -6.98
N VAL A 148 1.98 -23.82 -6.94
CA VAL A 148 0.87 -23.33 -6.12
C VAL A 148 -0.37 -22.97 -6.93
N ALA A 149 -0.33 -23.18 -8.24
CA ALA A 149 -1.42 -22.81 -9.17
C ALA A 149 -2.78 -23.46 -8.84
N ASN A 150 -2.77 -24.61 -8.15
CA ASN A 150 -3.99 -25.33 -7.75
C ASN A 150 -4.33 -25.14 -6.27
N SER A 151 -3.65 -24.24 -5.56
CA SER A 151 -4.01 -23.91 -4.18
C SER A 151 -5.40 -23.29 -4.14
N LYS A 152 -6.18 -23.64 -3.14
CA LYS A 152 -7.51 -23.05 -2.92
C LYS A 152 -7.42 -21.77 -2.12
N ASP A 153 -6.54 -21.77 -1.13
CA ASP A 153 -6.34 -20.68 -0.19
C ASP A 153 -4.85 -20.38 -0.07
N ILE A 154 -4.51 -19.09 -0.04
CA ILE A 154 -3.15 -18.60 0.15
C ILE A 154 -3.20 -17.48 1.17
N PHE A 155 -2.31 -17.54 2.17
CA PHE A 155 -2.21 -16.49 3.17
C PHE A 155 -0.92 -15.69 2.99
N PHE A 156 -1.04 -14.38 3.18
CA PHE A 156 0.10 -13.48 3.26
C PHE A 156 0.25 -13.00 4.70
N ILE A 157 1.47 -12.94 5.19
CA ILE A 157 1.75 -12.41 6.52
C ILE A 157 2.92 -11.43 6.49
N GLY A 158 2.83 -10.40 7.29
CA GLY A 158 3.87 -9.39 7.45
C GLY A 158 3.69 -8.60 8.74
N ARG A 159 4.66 -7.75 9.05
CA ARG A 159 4.59 -6.82 10.18
C ARG A 159 4.87 -5.40 9.70
N GLY A 160 4.25 -4.39 10.32
CA GLY A 160 4.44 -3.00 9.92
C GLY A 160 4.12 -2.78 8.44
N ILE A 161 5.04 -2.17 7.68
CA ILE A 161 4.86 -1.92 6.25
C ILE A 161 4.75 -3.22 5.42
N ASP A 162 5.39 -4.30 5.86
CA ASP A 162 5.30 -5.60 5.19
C ASP A 162 3.89 -6.19 5.26
N TYR A 163 3.12 -5.89 6.32
CA TYR A 163 1.71 -6.25 6.38
C TYR A 163 0.89 -5.44 5.35
N ALA A 164 1.15 -4.15 5.20
CA ALA A 164 0.48 -3.33 4.19
C ALA A 164 0.77 -3.83 2.76
N VAL A 165 2.02 -4.21 2.48
CA VAL A 165 2.41 -4.83 1.20
C VAL A 165 1.73 -6.20 1.02
N SER A 166 1.59 -6.98 2.09
CA SER A 166 0.88 -8.26 2.09
C SER A 166 -0.60 -8.12 1.72
N LEU A 167 -1.27 -7.05 2.18
CA LEU A 167 -2.66 -6.75 1.80
C LEU A 167 -2.79 -6.53 0.29
N GLU A 168 -1.88 -5.76 -0.30
CA GLU A 168 -1.86 -5.53 -1.76
C GLU A 168 -1.51 -6.81 -2.52
N GLY A 169 -0.52 -7.58 -2.06
CA GLY A 169 -0.16 -8.87 -2.67
C GLY A 169 -1.34 -9.84 -2.70
N SER A 170 -2.07 -9.95 -1.60
CA SER A 170 -3.29 -10.75 -1.50
C SER A 170 -4.37 -10.26 -2.46
N LEU A 171 -4.59 -8.94 -2.56
CA LEU A 171 -5.55 -8.36 -3.49
C LEU A 171 -5.19 -8.68 -4.94
N LYS A 172 -3.94 -8.47 -5.33
CA LYS A 172 -3.46 -8.76 -6.70
C LYS A 172 -3.61 -10.24 -7.04
N LEU A 173 -3.30 -11.12 -6.10
CA LEU A 173 -3.47 -12.56 -6.33
C LEU A 173 -4.94 -12.92 -6.60
N LYS A 174 -5.87 -12.40 -5.80
CA LYS A 174 -7.32 -12.61 -6.01
C LYS A 174 -7.78 -12.11 -7.38
N GLU A 175 -7.38 -10.90 -7.75
CA GLU A 175 -7.80 -10.27 -9.01
C GLU A 175 -7.32 -11.03 -10.25
N ILE A 176 -6.12 -11.63 -10.19
CA ILE A 176 -5.48 -12.26 -11.35
C ILE A 176 -5.79 -13.74 -11.45
N SER A 177 -5.74 -14.47 -10.31
CA SER A 177 -5.81 -15.93 -10.29
C SER A 177 -7.16 -16.49 -9.86
N TYR A 178 -8.02 -15.67 -9.25
CA TYR A 178 -9.26 -16.07 -8.59
C TYR A 178 -9.06 -17.03 -7.40
N ILE A 179 -7.81 -17.25 -6.97
CA ILE A 179 -7.50 -18.00 -5.76
C ILE A 179 -7.89 -17.13 -4.56
N HIS A 180 -8.63 -17.71 -3.62
CA HIS A 180 -8.91 -17.01 -2.37
C HIS A 180 -7.61 -16.73 -1.61
N SER A 181 -7.41 -15.49 -1.21
CA SER A 181 -6.26 -15.15 -0.39
C SER A 181 -6.58 -14.04 0.60
N GLU A 182 -5.92 -14.11 1.74
CA GLU A 182 -6.03 -13.12 2.80
C GLU A 182 -4.66 -12.71 3.31
N ALA A 183 -4.57 -11.50 3.84
CA ALA A 183 -3.36 -11.00 4.47
C ALA A 183 -3.61 -10.69 5.94
N TYR A 184 -2.69 -11.10 6.80
CA TYR A 184 -2.76 -10.88 8.23
C TYR A 184 -1.51 -10.19 8.77
N ALA A 185 -1.69 -9.34 9.76
CA ALA A 185 -0.57 -8.94 10.59
C ALA A 185 -0.03 -10.20 11.28
N ALA A 186 1.24 -10.52 11.05
CA ALA A 186 1.81 -11.82 11.44
C ALA A 186 1.63 -12.14 12.93
N GLY A 187 1.68 -11.12 13.80
CA GLY A 187 1.46 -11.29 15.23
C GLY A 187 0.01 -11.59 15.63
N GLU A 188 -0.96 -11.22 14.78
CA GLU A 188 -2.38 -11.41 15.04
C GLU A 188 -2.89 -12.79 14.59
N LEU A 189 -2.16 -13.47 13.71
CA LEU A 189 -2.59 -14.74 13.15
C LEU A 189 -2.94 -15.79 14.26
N LYS A 190 -2.15 -15.83 15.30
CA LYS A 190 -2.35 -16.76 16.45
C LYS A 190 -3.63 -16.51 17.25
N HIS A 191 -4.27 -15.35 17.12
CA HIS A 191 -5.46 -14.98 17.88
C HIS A 191 -6.77 -15.44 17.23
N GLY A 192 -6.74 -16.54 16.48
CA GLY A 192 -7.92 -17.19 15.90
C GLY A 192 -7.68 -17.69 14.49
N THR A 193 -7.26 -16.83 13.57
CA THR A 193 -7.15 -17.14 12.15
C THR A 193 -6.09 -18.21 11.81
N ILE A 194 -5.15 -18.47 12.71
CA ILE A 194 -4.22 -19.62 12.58
C ILE A 194 -4.95 -20.97 12.50
N SER A 195 -6.20 -21.06 12.93
CA SER A 195 -7.02 -22.26 12.77
C SER A 195 -7.30 -22.62 11.32
N LEU A 196 -7.18 -21.65 10.40
CA LEU A 196 -7.32 -21.85 8.94
C LEU A 196 -6.06 -22.45 8.32
N ILE A 197 -4.95 -22.49 9.05
CA ILE A 197 -3.71 -23.09 8.58
C ILE A 197 -3.77 -24.60 8.77
N GLU A 198 -3.88 -25.30 7.67
CA GLU A 198 -3.93 -26.75 7.55
C GLU A 198 -2.73 -27.26 6.73
N ASP A 199 -2.63 -28.59 6.59
CA ASP A 199 -1.56 -29.22 5.82
C ASP A 199 -1.54 -28.73 4.37
N ASN A 200 -0.35 -28.31 3.92
CA ASN A 200 -0.06 -27.82 2.57
C ASN A 200 -0.72 -26.46 2.18
N ILE A 201 -1.33 -25.75 3.12
CA ILE A 201 -1.73 -24.37 2.86
C ILE A 201 -0.48 -23.50 2.65
N LEU A 202 -0.47 -22.73 1.56
CA LEU A 202 0.63 -21.80 1.29
C LEU A 202 0.52 -20.56 2.17
N VAL A 203 1.61 -20.27 2.89
CA VAL A 203 1.77 -19.03 3.66
C VAL A 203 2.98 -18.28 3.13
N ILE A 204 2.74 -17.08 2.60
CA ILE A 204 3.77 -16.19 2.06
C ILE A 204 4.12 -15.13 3.11
N GLY A 205 5.34 -15.16 3.61
CA GLY A 205 5.87 -14.13 4.49
C GLY A 205 6.56 -13.01 3.71
N VAL A 206 6.21 -11.76 4.01
CA VAL A 206 6.92 -10.57 3.52
C VAL A 206 7.81 -10.07 4.66
N LEU A 207 9.14 -10.02 4.43
CA LEU A 207 10.16 -9.78 5.45
C LEU A 207 11.23 -8.81 4.93
N THR A 208 10.89 -7.53 4.77
CA THR A 208 11.83 -6.52 4.26
C THR A 208 12.44 -5.66 5.37
N GLN A 209 11.87 -5.70 6.59
CA GLN A 209 12.32 -4.89 7.73
C GLN A 209 13.20 -5.72 8.66
N SER A 210 14.48 -5.34 8.76
CA SER A 210 15.50 -6.09 9.53
C SER A 210 15.14 -6.23 11.01
N GLU A 211 14.58 -5.18 11.63
CA GLU A 211 14.20 -5.14 13.04
C GLU A 211 12.98 -6.01 13.36
N LEU A 212 12.18 -6.37 12.37
CA LEU A 212 10.99 -7.21 12.51
C LEU A 212 11.19 -8.63 11.96
N TYR A 213 12.35 -8.90 11.33
CA TYR A 213 12.65 -10.14 10.64
C TYR A 213 12.45 -11.36 11.52
N GLU A 214 13.13 -11.43 12.66
CA GLU A 214 13.07 -12.58 13.57
C GLU A 214 11.64 -12.82 14.10
N LYS A 215 10.92 -11.75 14.38
CA LYS A 215 9.52 -11.84 14.84
C LYS A 215 8.60 -12.41 13.76
N THR A 216 8.79 -12.02 12.51
CA THR A 216 8.00 -12.54 11.39
C THR A 216 8.37 -13.98 11.09
N VAL A 217 9.67 -14.33 11.11
CA VAL A 217 10.14 -15.72 10.99
C VAL A 217 9.53 -16.60 12.08
N SER A 218 9.48 -16.14 13.33
CA SER A 218 8.82 -16.90 14.42
C SER A 218 7.36 -17.21 14.09
N ASN A 219 6.61 -16.26 13.53
CA ASN A 219 5.22 -16.52 13.12
C ASN A 219 5.13 -17.48 11.92
N MET A 220 6.09 -17.44 10.99
CA MET A 220 6.16 -18.44 9.91
C MET A 220 6.42 -19.84 10.46
N VAL A 221 7.27 -19.98 11.48
CA VAL A 221 7.51 -21.25 12.16
C VAL A 221 6.24 -21.77 12.84
N GLU A 222 5.44 -20.89 13.45
CA GLU A 222 4.11 -21.24 14.00
C GLU A 222 3.19 -21.82 12.90
N CYS A 223 3.11 -21.16 11.74
CA CYS A 223 2.35 -21.68 10.59
C CYS A 223 2.91 -23.02 10.10
N LYS A 224 4.23 -23.13 9.99
CA LYS A 224 4.91 -24.36 9.56
C LYS A 224 4.62 -25.53 10.50
N SER A 225 4.57 -25.30 11.82
CA SER A 225 4.26 -26.34 12.80
C SER A 225 2.84 -26.91 12.68
N ARG A 226 1.95 -26.20 11.98
CA ARG A 226 0.57 -26.61 11.65
C ARG A 226 0.44 -27.25 10.27
N GLY A 227 1.54 -27.44 9.54
CA GLY A 227 1.54 -28.05 8.22
C GLY A 227 1.59 -27.08 7.04
N ALA A 228 1.70 -25.77 7.25
CA ALA A 228 1.85 -24.81 6.16
C ALA A 228 3.09 -25.10 5.30
N TYR A 229 2.96 -24.80 4.00
CA TYR A 229 4.04 -24.80 3.02
C TYR A 229 4.63 -23.40 2.90
#